data_3e17a8731c3f9e8ff7bd2af8437864b2
#
_entry.id   3e17a8731c3f9e8ff7bd2af8437864b2
#
_cell.length_a   1.000
_cell.length_b   1.000
_cell.length_c   1.000
_cell.angle_alpha   90.00
_cell.angle_beta   90.00
_cell.angle_gamma   90.00
#
_symmetry.space_group_name_H-M   'P 1'
#
loop_
_entity.id
_entity.type
_entity.pdbx_description
1 polymer ?
#
loop_
_entity_poly.entity_id
_entity_poly.type
_entity_poly.pdbx_seq_one_letter_code
_entity_poly.pdbx_strand_id
1 'polypeptide(L)'
;MLKGKTILLGVTGGIAAYKAAALASALVKLNAAVEVVMTKNATEFITPLTFEELTGRRVMVDTFDRNFQHQVEHISLAQRTDLMIVAPATANVCAKLAHGLADDMLTTTALACRCPKLIAPAMNTNMYENPVTQDNLNLLRRYGWEVIEPASGRLACGAVGKGKLPEPEELVQYILRAVAKEKDLAGKRVLITAGPTREALDPVRFITNHSSGKMGYAIAKAAMLRGAEVTLVTGPTAIPAPAFVKVINISSAQEMFEAVATEAPTADLIIKAAAVADYTPCHVADHKMKKSDTDLSIPLKRTVDILKYLGENRREGQIICGFSMETENMLENSRSKLTKKGVDMICANNLKEAGAGFGVDTNVITLITADDVCQLPLMSKEDVADAILTKAIQL
;
A
#
# COMPACT_ATOMS: atom_id res chain seq x y z
N MET A 1 12.83 -1.76 2.98
CA MET A 1 11.80 -2.27 2.06
C MET A 1 12.36 -2.62 0.66
N LEU A 2 13.38 -1.88 0.15
CA LEU A 2 13.97 -2.11 -1.18
C LEU A 2 15.41 -2.64 -1.13
N LYS A 3 15.83 -3.24 -0.01
CA LYS A 3 17.19 -3.82 0.13
C LYS A 3 17.40 -4.92 -0.93
N GLY A 4 18.51 -4.83 -1.68
CA GLY A 4 18.84 -5.76 -2.75
C GLY A 4 18.13 -5.49 -4.08
N LYS A 5 17.30 -4.42 -4.17
CA LYS A 5 16.63 -4.02 -5.42
C LYS A 5 17.39 -2.90 -6.11
N THR A 6 17.52 -3.00 -7.42
CA THR A 6 18.09 -1.97 -8.29
C THR A 6 16.97 -1.25 -9.03
N ILE A 7 16.87 0.06 -8.81
CA ILE A 7 15.89 0.94 -9.45
C ILE A 7 16.61 1.81 -10.48
N LEU A 8 16.20 1.72 -11.73
CA LEU A 8 16.69 2.58 -12.80
C LEU A 8 15.77 3.80 -12.94
N LEU A 9 16.28 4.97 -12.58
CA LEU A 9 15.60 6.25 -12.69
C LEU A 9 16.00 6.98 -13.97
N GLY A 10 15.06 7.09 -14.92
CA GLY A 10 15.19 7.91 -16.11
C GLY A 10 14.72 9.34 -15.86
N VAL A 11 15.60 10.33 -16.07
CA VAL A 11 15.27 11.75 -15.87
C VAL A 11 15.28 12.47 -17.20
N THR A 12 14.19 13.18 -17.53
CA THR A 12 14.05 13.88 -18.79
C THR A 12 13.94 15.40 -18.63
N GLY A 13 14.18 16.14 -19.73
CA GLY A 13 14.32 17.59 -19.74
C GLY A 13 13.01 18.35 -19.50
N GLY A 14 12.72 18.67 -18.27
CA GLY A 14 11.59 19.50 -17.86
C GLY A 14 11.80 20.06 -16.47
N ILE A 15 11.11 21.16 -16.13
CA ILE A 15 11.26 21.82 -14.84
C ILE A 15 11.05 20.87 -13.65
N ALA A 16 10.20 19.85 -13.79
CA ALA A 16 9.96 18.87 -12.74
C ALA A 16 11.16 17.94 -12.43
N ALA A 17 12.26 18.03 -13.16
CA ALA A 17 13.49 17.24 -12.92
C ALA A 17 14.05 17.43 -11.50
N TYR A 18 13.85 18.58 -10.85
CA TYR A 18 14.28 18.79 -9.46
C TYR A 18 13.61 17.82 -8.47
N LYS A 19 12.37 17.36 -8.76
CA LYS A 19 11.69 16.36 -7.93
C LYS A 19 12.30 14.96 -8.04
N ALA A 20 12.95 14.66 -9.17
CA ALA A 20 13.64 13.38 -9.33
C ALA A 20 14.79 13.21 -8.33
N ALA A 21 15.43 14.30 -7.92
CA ALA A 21 16.48 14.25 -6.88
C ALA A 21 15.89 13.84 -5.51
N ALA A 22 14.71 14.37 -5.15
CA ALA A 22 14.01 13.96 -3.93
C ALA A 22 13.56 12.49 -4.01
N LEU A 23 13.08 12.04 -5.17
CA LEU A 23 12.75 10.63 -5.42
C LEU A 23 13.98 9.72 -5.25
N ALA A 24 15.11 10.07 -5.87
CA ALA A 24 16.35 9.31 -5.74
C ALA A 24 16.79 9.20 -4.26
N SER A 25 16.77 10.31 -3.52
CA SER A 25 17.08 10.34 -2.09
C SER A 25 16.14 9.45 -1.27
N ALA A 26 14.83 9.48 -1.55
CA ALA A 26 13.84 8.64 -0.86
C ALA A 26 14.08 7.15 -1.13
N LEU A 27 14.43 6.76 -2.36
CA LEU A 27 14.73 5.37 -2.72
C LEU A 27 16.01 4.86 -2.05
N VAL A 28 17.05 5.68 -1.98
CA VAL A 28 18.28 5.34 -1.25
C VAL A 28 18.00 5.13 0.24
N LYS A 29 17.19 5.97 0.88
CA LYS A 29 16.76 5.79 2.28
C LYS A 29 15.99 4.49 2.50
N LEU A 30 15.32 3.96 1.47
CA LEU A 30 14.66 2.64 1.49
C LEU A 30 15.62 1.49 1.19
N ASN A 31 16.94 1.75 1.10
CA ASN A 31 18.02 0.82 0.79
C ASN A 31 17.95 0.24 -0.64
N ALA A 32 17.42 0.98 -1.61
CA ALA A 32 17.54 0.63 -3.02
C ALA A 32 18.93 1.00 -3.57
N ALA A 33 19.42 0.20 -4.51
CA ALA A 33 20.48 0.63 -5.43
C ALA A 33 19.82 1.48 -6.53
N VAL A 34 20.13 2.79 -6.58
CA VAL A 34 19.52 3.70 -7.56
C VAL A 34 20.52 4.01 -8.65
N GLU A 35 20.23 3.55 -9.87
CA GLU A 35 20.96 3.90 -11.09
C GLU A 35 20.22 5.03 -11.80
N VAL A 36 20.93 6.04 -12.29
CA VAL A 36 20.31 7.19 -12.93
C VAL A 36 20.80 7.35 -14.35
N VAL A 37 19.84 7.48 -15.27
CA VAL A 37 20.10 7.82 -16.68
C VAL A 37 19.38 9.13 -17.00
N MET A 38 20.10 10.10 -17.52
CA MET A 38 19.55 11.40 -17.88
C MET A 38 19.58 11.60 -19.39
N THR A 39 18.52 12.21 -19.93
CA THR A 39 18.60 12.74 -21.29
C THR A 39 19.50 13.98 -21.30
N LYS A 40 20.12 14.30 -22.43
CA LYS A 40 20.91 15.53 -22.60
C LYS A 40 20.13 16.79 -22.18
N ASN A 41 18.82 16.86 -22.52
CA ASN A 41 18.00 17.99 -22.13
C ASN A 41 17.71 18.03 -20.61
N ALA A 42 17.81 16.93 -19.89
CA ALA A 42 17.64 16.91 -18.43
C ALA A 42 18.79 17.63 -17.74
N THR A 43 20.00 17.57 -18.30
CA THR A 43 21.20 18.22 -17.71
C THR A 43 21.13 19.75 -17.73
N GLU A 44 20.25 20.34 -18.53
CA GLU A 44 19.96 21.78 -18.53
C GLU A 44 19.11 22.22 -17.31
N PHE A 45 18.41 21.30 -16.65
CA PHE A 45 17.55 21.60 -15.50
C PHE A 45 18.18 21.19 -14.17
N ILE A 46 18.98 20.11 -14.17
CA ILE A 46 19.66 19.58 -13.00
C ILE A 46 20.92 18.84 -13.44
N THR A 47 22.03 19.03 -12.72
CA THR A 47 23.30 18.42 -13.13
C THR A 47 23.39 16.95 -12.74
N PRO A 48 24.13 16.12 -13.50
CA PRO A 48 24.43 14.73 -13.12
C PRO A 48 25.04 14.61 -11.71
N LEU A 49 25.90 15.53 -11.33
CA LEU A 49 26.56 15.57 -10.02
C LEU A 49 25.58 15.50 -8.85
N THR A 50 24.39 16.14 -8.98
CA THR A 50 23.37 16.09 -7.94
C THR A 50 22.93 14.66 -7.65
N PHE A 51 22.73 13.84 -8.66
CA PHE A 51 22.34 12.45 -8.51
C PHE A 51 23.51 11.56 -8.08
N GLU A 52 24.71 11.84 -8.55
CA GLU A 52 25.92 11.12 -8.16
C GLU A 52 26.17 11.22 -6.66
N GLU A 53 26.06 12.44 -6.10
CA GLU A 53 26.17 12.68 -4.66
C GLU A 53 25.05 12.02 -3.84
N LEU A 54 23.81 11.98 -4.38
CA LEU A 54 22.69 11.35 -3.68
C LEU A 54 22.72 9.82 -3.69
N THR A 55 23.21 9.22 -4.78
CA THR A 55 23.15 7.77 -4.99
C THR A 55 24.49 7.06 -4.74
N GLY A 56 25.59 7.81 -4.72
CA GLY A 56 26.95 7.27 -4.70
C GLY A 56 27.32 6.51 -5.99
N ARG A 57 26.60 6.77 -7.10
CA ARG A 57 26.74 6.08 -8.37
C ARG A 57 26.85 7.08 -9.51
N ARG A 58 27.63 6.69 -10.53
CA ARG A 58 27.79 7.51 -11.73
C ARG A 58 26.46 7.62 -12.48
N VAL A 59 26.16 8.82 -12.98
CA VAL A 59 25.02 9.12 -13.84
C VAL A 59 25.39 8.94 -15.30
N MET A 60 24.54 8.26 -16.06
CA MET A 60 24.76 8.02 -17.47
C MET A 60 23.94 9.01 -18.31
N VAL A 61 24.62 9.70 -19.23
CA VAL A 61 24.01 10.71 -20.13
C VAL A 61 24.25 10.34 -21.58
N ASP A 62 25.47 9.97 -21.92
CA ASP A 62 25.89 9.69 -23.29
C ASP A 62 26.01 8.19 -23.56
N THR A 63 25.46 7.72 -24.67
CA THR A 63 25.55 6.32 -25.09
C THR A 63 26.99 5.93 -25.50
N PHE A 64 27.80 6.89 -25.91
CA PHE A 64 29.17 6.69 -26.44
C PHE A 64 30.26 7.26 -25.56
N ASP A 65 30.01 7.39 -24.26
CA ASP A 65 31.06 7.80 -23.30
C ASP A 65 32.22 6.78 -23.33
N ARG A 66 33.43 7.27 -23.58
CA ARG A 66 34.63 6.43 -23.77
C ARG A 66 35.27 5.94 -22.47
N ASN A 67 34.78 6.36 -21.32
CA ASN A 67 35.31 5.98 -19.99
C ASN A 67 34.70 4.67 -19.46
N PHE A 68 34.29 3.75 -20.33
CA PHE A 68 33.70 2.47 -19.97
C PHE A 68 34.71 1.36 -19.70
N GLN A 69 34.41 0.51 -18.75
CA GLN A 69 35.02 -0.79 -18.55
C GLN A 69 34.32 -1.81 -19.46
N HIS A 70 34.84 -2.04 -20.66
CA HIS A 70 34.63 -3.21 -21.55
C HIS A 70 33.25 -3.89 -21.64
N GLN A 71 32.14 -3.29 -21.16
CA GLN A 71 30.77 -3.83 -21.29
C GLN A 71 29.85 -2.80 -21.93
N VAL A 72 28.89 -3.28 -22.71
CA VAL A 72 27.85 -2.45 -23.32
C VAL A 72 26.91 -1.97 -22.21
N GLU A 73 27.08 -0.73 -21.76
CA GLU A 73 26.52 -0.20 -20.51
C GLU A 73 24.98 -0.27 -20.45
N HIS A 74 24.27 0.10 -21.52
CA HIS A 74 22.81 0.02 -21.56
C HIS A 74 22.28 -1.41 -21.39
N ILE A 75 23.04 -2.42 -21.87
CA ILE A 75 22.68 -3.84 -21.68
C ILE A 75 22.95 -4.26 -20.22
N SER A 76 24.11 -3.90 -19.68
CA SER A 76 24.46 -4.19 -18.29
C SER A 76 23.47 -3.56 -17.30
N LEU A 77 23.06 -2.30 -17.54
CA LEU A 77 22.01 -1.63 -16.78
C LEU A 77 20.66 -2.37 -16.86
N ALA A 78 20.24 -2.68 -18.09
CA ALA A 78 18.97 -3.36 -18.31
C ALA A 78 18.91 -4.73 -17.61
N GLN A 79 20.02 -5.46 -17.57
CA GLN A 79 20.09 -6.80 -16.95
C GLN A 79 20.04 -6.77 -15.42
N ARG A 80 20.63 -5.75 -14.77
CA ARG A 80 20.66 -5.63 -13.29
C ARG A 80 19.47 -4.88 -12.70
N THR A 81 18.62 -4.29 -13.55
CA THR A 81 17.49 -3.46 -13.11
C THR A 81 16.29 -4.33 -12.73
N ASP A 82 15.80 -4.18 -11.50
CA ASP A 82 14.56 -4.80 -11.01
C ASP A 82 13.31 -4.01 -11.42
N LEU A 83 13.44 -2.67 -11.57
CA LEU A 83 12.36 -1.79 -12.01
C LEU A 83 12.94 -0.54 -12.66
N MET A 84 12.33 -0.14 -13.78
CA MET A 84 12.62 1.14 -14.42
C MET A 84 11.48 2.12 -14.18
N ILE A 85 11.82 3.36 -13.79
CA ILE A 85 10.88 4.48 -13.75
C ILE A 85 11.42 5.67 -14.53
N VAL A 86 10.62 6.26 -15.41
CA VAL A 86 10.94 7.52 -16.08
C VAL A 86 10.13 8.64 -15.44
N ALA A 87 10.80 9.48 -14.65
CA ALA A 87 10.19 10.54 -13.87
C ALA A 87 11.13 11.76 -13.69
N PRO A 88 10.80 12.94 -14.22
CA PRO A 88 9.64 13.22 -15.09
C PRO A 88 9.80 12.63 -16.49
N ALA A 89 8.68 12.35 -17.16
CA ALA A 89 8.65 11.98 -18.57
C ALA A 89 8.04 13.11 -19.42
N THR A 90 8.84 13.70 -20.33
CA THR A 90 8.34 14.69 -21.30
C THR A 90 7.53 14.03 -22.40
N ALA A 91 6.66 14.78 -23.08
CA ALA A 91 5.91 14.29 -24.23
C ALA A 91 6.82 13.68 -25.31
N ASN A 92 7.98 14.29 -25.55
CA ASN A 92 8.96 13.77 -26.49
C ASN A 92 9.45 12.37 -26.11
N VAL A 93 9.83 12.15 -24.84
CA VAL A 93 10.31 10.83 -24.38
C VAL A 93 9.17 9.83 -24.35
N CYS A 94 7.95 10.23 -23.97
CA CYS A 94 6.77 9.36 -24.08
C CYS A 94 6.57 8.87 -25.53
N ALA A 95 6.66 9.76 -26.51
CA ALA A 95 6.55 9.42 -27.93
C ALA A 95 7.68 8.48 -28.38
N LYS A 96 8.95 8.78 -28.03
CA LYS A 96 10.10 7.92 -28.36
C LYS A 96 9.93 6.50 -27.82
N LEU A 97 9.60 6.36 -26.54
CA LEU A 97 9.39 5.07 -25.89
C LEU A 97 8.21 4.30 -26.51
N ALA A 98 7.11 5.00 -26.86
CA ALA A 98 5.95 4.40 -27.48
C ALA A 98 6.24 3.83 -28.88
N HIS A 99 7.15 4.47 -29.62
CA HIS A 99 7.50 4.07 -31.00
C HIS A 99 8.85 3.35 -31.12
N GLY A 100 9.50 3.03 -30.01
CA GLY A 100 10.76 2.26 -30.01
C GLY A 100 11.95 3.04 -30.56
N LEU A 101 11.92 4.37 -30.51
CA LEU A 101 13.06 5.20 -30.89
C LEU A 101 14.13 5.14 -29.79
N ALA A 102 15.32 4.66 -30.15
CA ALA A 102 16.43 4.41 -29.23
C ALA A 102 17.67 5.22 -29.66
N ASP A 103 17.55 6.54 -29.66
CA ASP A 103 18.54 7.49 -30.13
C ASP A 103 19.35 8.18 -29.00
N ASP A 104 19.08 7.81 -27.74
CA ASP A 104 19.81 8.26 -26.58
C ASP A 104 19.98 7.12 -25.55
N MET A 105 20.81 7.34 -24.51
CA MET A 105 21.12 6.32 -23.49
C MET A 105 19.87 5.84 -22.75
N LEU A 106 18.92 6.75 -22.44
CA LEU A 106 17.69 6.43 -21.71
C LEU A 106 16.79 5.51 -22.55
N THR A 107 16.50 5.91 -23.79
CA THR A 107 15.59 5.18 -24.65
C THR A 107 16.16 3.85 -25.12
N THR A 108 17.47 3.77 -25.36
CA THR A 108 18.18 2.52 -25.67
C THR A 108 18.12 1.55 -24.48
N THR A 109 18.39 2.02 -23.26
CA THR A 109 18.30 1.17 -22.06
C THR A 109 16.87 0.70 -21.82
N ALA A 110 15.88 1.60 -21.97
CA ALA A 110 14.46 1.25 -21.81
C ALA A 110 13.98 0.14 -22.75
N LEU A 111 14.47 0.18 -24.00
CA LEU A 111 14.15 -0.85 -25.00
C LEU A 111 14.76 -2.22 -24.63
N ALA A 112 15.94 -2.22 -23.99
CA ALA A 112 16.62 -3.43 -23.54
C ALA A 112 16.06 -4.01 -22.22
N CYS A 113 15.40 -3.19 -21.39
CA CYS A 113 14.87 -3.60 -20.09
C CYS A 113 13.69 -4.59 -20.23
N ARG A 114 13.75 -5.69 -19.45
CA ARG A 114 12.67 -6.68 -19.31
C ARG A 114 11.89 -6.55 -17.99
N CYS A 115 12.40 -5.74 -17.05
CA CYS A 115 11.76 -5.50 -15.75
C CYS A 115 10.44 -4.72 -15.90
N PRO A 116 9.62 -4.63 -14.83
CA PRO A 116 8.48 -3.71 -14.76
C PRO A 116 8.91 -2.27 -15.06
N LYS A 117 8.08 -1.56 -15.82
CA LYS A 117 8.37 -0.20 -16.29
C LYS A 117 7.26 0.76 -15.88
N LEU A 118 7.65 1.84 -15.21
CA LEU A 118 6.77 2.94 -14.81
C LEU A 118 7.13 4.20 -15.60
N ILE A 119 6.12 4.98 -15.95
CA ILE A 119 6.34 6.28 -16.58
C ILE A 119 5.44 7.32 -15.94
N ALA A 120 6.04 8.45 -15.51
CA ALA A 120 5.35 9.56 -14.87
C ALA A 120 5.40 10.81 -15.78
N PRO A 121 4.40 11.01 -16.66
CA PRO A 121 4.33 12.16 -17.53
C PRO A 121 4.29 13.46 -16.75
N ALA A 122 5.07 14.47 -17.22
CA ALA A 122 5.03 15.82 -16.67
C ALA A 122 5.23 16.84 -17.79
N MET A 123 4.20 17.65 -18.04
CA MET A 123 4.16 18.61 -19.12
C MET A 123 3.04 19.63 -18.94
N ASN A 124 2.96 20.64 -19.80
CA ASN A 124 1.82 21.55 -19.84
C ASN A 124 0.50 20.80 -20.08
N THR A 125 -0.61 21.28 -19.53
CA THR A 125 -1.94 20.66 -19.64
C THR A 125 -2.35 20.40 -21.09
N ASN A 126 -2.19 21.40 -21.98
CA ASN A 126 -2.57 21.25 -23.39
C ASN A 126 -1.71 20.18 -24.11
N MET A 127 -0.43 20.04 -23.71
CA MET A 127 0.44 18.97 -24.22
C MET A 127 -0.01 17.61 -23.70
N TYR A 128 -0.40 17.53 -22.43
CA TYR A 128 -0.89 16.29 -21.84
C TYR A 128 -2.21 15.84 -22.45
N GLU A 129 -3.16 16.77 -22.62
CA GLU A 129 -4.49 16.51 -23.20
C GLU A 129 -4.47 16.35 -24.72
N ASN A 130 -3.36 16.66 -25.39
CA ASN A 130 -3.23 16.51 -26.83
C ASN A 130 -3.48 15.04 -27.23
N PRO A 131 -4.36 14.78 -28.23
CA PRO A 131 -4.67 13.42 -28.68
C PRO A 131 -3.43 12.58 -29.00
N VAL A 132 -2.41 13.14 -29.65
CA VAL A 132 -1.16 12.45 -29.97
C VAL A 132 -0.43 11.99 -28.70
N THR A 133 -0.41 12.82 -27.65
CA THR A 133 0.19 12.44 -26.36
C THR A 133 -0.62 11.33 -25.70
N GLN A 134 -1.94 11.42 -25.70
CA GLN A 134 -2.81 10.38 -25.12
C GLN A 134 -2.69 9.05 -25.88
N ASP A 135 -2.58 9.08 -27.19
CA ASP A 135 -2.35 7.88 -28.01
C ASP A 135 -1.01 7.24 -27.68
N ASN A 136 0.06 8.01 -27.53
CA ASN A 136 1.37 7.53 -27.11
C ASN A 136 1.33 6.89 -25.71
N LEU A 137 0.63 7.50 -24.76
CA LEU A 137 0.47 6.93 -23.41
C LEU A 137 -0.34 5.63 -23.44
N ASN A 138 -1.39 5.57 -24.26
CA ASN A 138 -2.18 4.35 -24.45
C ASN A 138 -1.36 3.24 -25.12
N LEU A 139 -0.50 3.58 -26.06
CA LEU A 139 0.42 2.63 -26.69
C LEU A 139 1.44 2.09 -25.69
N LEU A 140 1.98 2.93 -24.82
CA LEU A 140 2.85 2.50 -23.72
C LEU A 140 2.13 1.54 -22.76
N ARG A 141 0.87 1.81 -22.37
CA ARG A 141 0.05 0.88 -21.57
C ARG A 141 -0.10 -0.47 -22.25
N ARG A 142 -0.36 -0.51 -23.57
CA ARG A 142 -0.44 -1.74 -24.36
C ARG A 142 0.88 -2.54 -24.38
N TYR A 143 2.02 -1.86 -24.28
CA TYR A 143 3.35 -2.48 -24.20
C TYR A 143 3.78 -2.80 -22.76
N GLY A 144 2.86 -2.73 -21.79
CA GLY A 144 3.09 -3.15 -20.41
C GLY A 144 3.77 -2.09 -19.53
N TRP A 145 3.82 -0.82 -19.98
CA TRP A 145 4.19 0.27 -19.10
C TRP A 145 3.03 0.66 -18.18
N GLU A 146 3.30 0.84 -16.93
CA GLU A 146 2.37 1.50 -16.03
C GLU A 146 2.53 3.00 -16.13
N VAL A 147 1.51 3.68 -16.64
CA VAL A 147 1.46 5.14 -16.75
C VAL A 147 0.89 5.71 -15.46
N ILE A 148 1.74 6.42 -14.72
CA ILE A 148 1.33 7.13 -13.51
C ILE A 148 0.66 8.43 -13.93
N GLU A 149 -0.61 8.60 -13.56
CA GLU A 149 -1.37 9.79 -13.92
C GLU A 149 -0.75 11.05 -13.30
N PRO A 150 -0.58 12.13 -14.09
CA PRO A 150 -0.08 13.37 -13.54
C PRO A 150 -1.08 13.99 -12.56
N ALA A 151 -0.55 14.62 -11.52
CA ALA A 151 -1.36 15.38 -10.57
C ALA A 151 -1.97 16.63 -11.23
N SER A 152 -3.11 17.05 -10.70
CA SER A 152 -3.74 18.32 -11.06
C SER A 152 -3.23 19.45 -10.17
N GLY A 153 -3.14 20.66 -10.69
CA GLY A 153 -2.73 21.82 -9.92
C GLY A 153 -2.16 22.94 -10.79
N ARG A 154 -1.60 23.97 -10.14
CA ARG A 154 -0.92 25.06 -10.83
C ARG A 154 0.42 24.59 -11.37
N LEU A 155 0.63 24.74 -12.67
CA LEU A 155 1.86 24.44 -13.38
C LEU A 155 2.84 25.61 -13.37
N ALA A 156 4.11 25.37 -13.69
CA ALA A 156 5.14 26.41 -13.77
C ALA A 156 4.82 27.52 -14.80
N CYS A 157 4.07 27.21 -15.85
CA CYS A 157 3.59 28.19 -16.83
C CYS A 157 2.37 28.99 -16.36
N GLY A 158 1.89 28.81 -15.13
CA GLY A 158 0.72 29.49 -14.57
C GLY A 158 -0.64 28.85 -14.89
N ALA A 159 -0.71 27.91 -15.82
CA ALA A 159 -1.94 27.16 -16.12
C ALA A 159 -2.34 26.27 -14.93
N VAL A 160 -3.63 26.00 -14.79
CA VAL A 160 -4.19 25.07 -13.79
C VAL A 160 -4.82 23.89 -14.52
N GLY A 161 -4.41 22.68 -14.20
CA GLY A 161 -4.92 21.47 -14.83
C GLY A 161 -4.04 20.25 -14.56
N LYS A 162 -4.29 19.16 -15.29
CA LYS A 162 -3.46 17.95 -15.28
C LYS A 162 -2.11 18.21 -15.98
N GLY A 163 -1.05 17.59 -15.49
CA GLY A 163 0.28 17.69 -16.11
C GLY A 163 1.42 17.86 -15.12
N LYS A 164 1.12 17.99 -13.82
CA LYS A 164 2.11 18.12 -12.76
C LYS A 164 2.65 16.72 -12.39
N LEU A 165 3.99 16.59 -12.29
CA LEU A 165 4.60 15.38 -11.75
C LEU A 165 4.04 15.13 -10.33
N PRO A 166 3.56 13.93 -10.00
CA PRO A 166 3.17 13.56 -8.64
C PRO A 166 4.30 13.82 -7.64
N GLU A 167 3.96 13.90 -6.37
CA GLU A 167 4.99 14.12 -5.35
C GLU A 167 5.88 12.86 -5.21
N PRO A 168 7.15 13.01 -4.84
CA PRO A 168 8.09 11.88 -4.75
C PRO A 168 7.58 10.73 -3.88
N GLU A 169 6.86 11.04 -2.80
CA GLU A 169 6.27 10.08 -1.89
C GLU A 169 5.22 9.19 -2.58
N GLU A 170 4.43 9.77 -3.48
CA GLU A 170 3.46 9.03 -4.29
C GLU A 170 4.16 8.12 -5.30
N LEU A 171 5.19 8.61 -6.00
CA LEU A 171 5.99 7.81 -6.92
C LEU A 171 6.66 6.62 -6.21
N VAL A 172 7.12 6.82 -4.96
CA VAL A 172 7.65 5.73 -4.11
C VAL A 172 6.60 4.65 -3.87
N GLN A 173 5.32 4.99 -3.67
CA GLN A 173 4.27 3.97 -3.48
C GLN A 173 4.08 3.09 -4.73
N TYR A 174 4.15 3.66 -5.93
CA TYR A 174 4.13 2.88 -7.18
C TYR A 174 5.32 1.93 -7.29
N ILE A 175 6.52 2.41 -6.96
CA ILE A 175 7.74 1.58 -6.97
C ILE A 175 7.65 0.44 -5.94
N LEU A 176 7.23 0.74 -4.72
CA LEU A 176 7.04 -0.27 -3.67
C LEU A 176 6.00 -1.32 -4.11
N ARG A 177 4.86 -0.88 -4.62
CA ARG A 177 3.84 -1.79 -5.13
C ARG A 177 4.40 -2.71 -6.21
N ALA A 178 5.27 -2.21 -7.09
CA ALA A 178 5.81 -3.02 -8.18
C ALA A 178 6.82 -4.08 -7.71
N VAL A 179 7.77 -3.74 -6.80
CA VAL A 179 8.94 -4.60 -6.55
C VAL A 179 9.29 -4.89 -5.10
N ALA A 180 8.60 -4.29 -4.11
CA ALA A 180 9.00 -4.46 -2.70
C ALA A 180 8.81 -5.88 -2.17
N LYS A 181 7.85 -6.63 -2.71
CA LYS A 181 7.51 -7.98 -2.28
C LYS A 181 7.24 -8.88 -3.49
N GLU A 182 7.39 -10.20 -3.29
CA GLU A 182 6.90 -11.21 -4.23
C GLU A 182 5.38 -11.10 -4.39
N LYS A 183 4.86 -11.41 -5.57
CA LYS A 183 3.43 -11.27 -5.92
C LYS A 183 2.65 -12.57 -5.71
N ASP A 184 2.87 -13.24 -4.60
CA ASP A 184 2.27 -14.52 -4.23
C ASP A 184 0.77 -14.45 -3.89
N LEU A 185 0.23 -13.23 -3.75
CA LEU A 185 -1.21 -12.96 -3.63
C LEU A 185 -1.82 -12.36 -4.92
N ALA A 186 -1.09 -12.41 -6.06
CA ALA A 186 -1.62 -11.92 -7.32
C ALA A 186 -2.92 -12.65 -7.71
N GLY A 187 -3.94 -11.89 -8.11
CA GLY A 187 -5.27 -12.42 -8.46
C GLY A 187 -6.15 -12.81 -7.27
N LYS A 188 -5.67 -12.66 -6.03
CA LYS A 188 -6.46 -12.90 -4.82
C LYS A 188 -7.15 -11.62 -4.35
N ARG A 189 -8.41 -11.73 -3.93
CA ARG A 189 -9.17 -10.66 -3.28
C ARG A 189 -9.12 -10.84 -1.77
N VAL A 190 -8.59 -9.83 -1.08
CA VAL A 190 -8.39 -9.86 0.38
C VAL A 190 -9.26 -8.80 1.04
N LEU A 191 -10.16 -9.24 1.91
CA LEU A 191 -11.01 -8.38 2.73
C LEU A 191 -10.42 -8.25 4.13
N ILE A 192 -10.19 -7.03 4.57
CA ILE A 192 -9.58 -6.74 5.87
C ILE A 192 -10.47 -5.78 6.63
N THR A 193 -10.71 -6.04 7.92
CA THR A 193 -11.34 -5.07 8.80
C THR A 193 -10.31 -4.43 9.73
N ALA A 194 -10.45 -3.14 10.04
CA ALA A 194 -9.51 -2.40 10.88
C ALA A 194 -10.18 -1.32 11.74
N GLY A 195 -9.44 -0.80 12.71
CA GLY A 195 -9.91 0.27 13.58
C GLY A 195 -10.97 -0.17 14.60
N PRO A 196 -11.42 0.75 15.44
CA PRO A 196 -12.52 0.53 16.38
C PRO A 196 -13.86 0.87 15.72
N THR A 197 -14.95 0.28 16.24
CA THR A 197 -16.28 0.85 16.01
C THR A 197 -16.62 1.90 17.08
N ARG A 198 -17.56 2.79 16.76
CA ARG A 198 -18.10 3.81 17.65
C ARG A 198 -19.59 3.63 17.76
N GLU A 199 -20.05 3.30 18.96
CA GLU A 199 -21.47 3.08 19.23
C GLU A 199 -22.05 4.36 19.85
N ALA A 200 -22.85 5.08 19.07
CA ALA A 200 -23.37 6.39 19.48
C ALA A 200 -24.29 6.29 20.70
N LEU A 201 -24.09 7.17 21.67
CA LEU A 201 -25.00 7.42 22.79
C LEU A 201 -25.94 8.57 22.47
N ASP A 202 -25.41 9.58 21.83
CA ASP A 202 -26.11 10.78 21.35
C ASP A 202 -25.29 11.40 20.19
N PRO A 203 -25.68 12.51 19.57
CA PRO A 203 -24.92 13.11 18.47
C PRO A 203 -23.48 13.55 18.82
N VAL A 204 -23.10 13.53 20.10
CA VAL A 204 -21.81 14.04 20.57
C VAL A 204 -20.93 12.95 21.17
N ARG A 205 -21.51 11.94 21.83
CA ARG A 205 -20.81 10.92 22.63
C ARG A 205 -21.04 9.51 22.09
N PHE A 206 -20.02 8.68 22.24
CA PHE A 206 -20.04 7.29 21.80
C PHE A 206 -19.20 6.41 22.75
N ILE A 207 -19.48 5.12 22.71
CA ILE A 207 -18.64 4.07 23.30
C ILE A 207 -17.72 3.53 22.19
N THR A 208 -16.45 3.28 22.50
CA THR A 208 -15.48 2.76 21.54
C THR A 208 -14.37 1.96 22.23
N ASN A 209 -13.60 1.23 21.45
CA ASN A 209 -12.41 0.52 21.86
C ASN A 209 -11.14 1.37 21.65
N HIS A 210 -10.06 1.08 22.40
CA HIS A 210 -8.77 1.78 22.28
C HIS A 210 -7.97 1.44 21.01
N SER A 211 -8.54 0.72 20.04
CA SER A 211 -7.83 0.32 18.84
C SER A 211 -7.40 1.51 17.99
N SER A 212 -6.14 1.54 17.58
CA SER A 212 -5.60 2.52 16.63
C SER A 212 -5.77 2.14 15.16
N GLY A 213 -6.15 0.89 14.85
CA GLY A 213 -6.22 0.36 13.49
C GLY A 213 -4.89 -0.06 12.85
N LYS A 214 -3.74 0.26 13.47
CA LYS A 214 -2.39 0.04 12.91
C LYS A 214 -2.18 -1.37 12.37
N MET A 215 -2.64 -2.42 13.05
CA MET A 215 -2.42 -3.81 12.62
C MET A 215 -3.18 -4.13 11.33
N GLY A 216 -4.48 -3.81 11.26
CA GLY A 216 -5.27 -4.02 10.04
C GLY A 216 -4.75 -3.23 8.84
N TYR A 217 -4.28 -2.00 9.07
CA TYR A 217 -3.65 -1.18 8.03
C TYR A 217 -2.31 -1.76 7.55
N ALA A 218 -1.49 -2.30 8.47
CA ALA A 218 -0.26 -3.00 8.11
C ALA A 218 -0.53 -4.25 7.26
N ILE A 219 -1.57 -5.03 7.61
CA ILE A 219 -1.98 -6.21 6.84
C ILE A 219 -2.49 -5.79 5.46
N ALA A 220 -3.29 -4.73 5.36
CA ALA A 220 -3.79 -4.22 4.08
C ALA A 220 -2.64 -3.76 3.17
N LYS A 221 -1.67 -3.04 3.72
CA LYS A 221 -0.45 -2.62 3.00
C LYS A 221 0.38 -3.83 2.55
N ALA A 222 0.61 -4.81 3.43
CA ALA A 222 1.38 -5.99 3.11
C ALA A 222 0.70 -6.83 2.02
N ALA A 223 -0.61 -7.06 2.09
CA ALA A 223 -1.38 -7.79 1.09
C ALA A 223 -1.33 -7.08 -0.29
N MET A 224 -1.50 -5.76 -0.31
CA MET A 224 -1.37 -4.95 -1.54
C MET A 224 0.03 -5.03 -2.14
N LEU A 225 1.09 -4.96 -1.33
CA LEU A 225 2.47 -5.11 -1.79
C LEU A 225 2.76 -6.52 -2.33
N ARG A 226 2.07 -7.54 -1.85
CA ARG A 226 2.12 -8.94 -2.35
C ARG A 226 1.21 -9.20 -3.55
N GLY A 227 0.57 -8.14 -4.08
CA GLY A 227 -0.20 -8.21 -5.34
C GLY A 227 -1.68 -8.51 -5.19
N ALA A 228 -2.23 -8.54 -3.98
CA ALA A 228 -3.65 -8.73 -3.76
C ALA A 228 -4.49 -7.52 -4.20
N GLU A 229 -5.73 -7.78 -4.61
CA GLU A 229 -6.79 -6.78 -4.65
C GLU A 229 -7.39 -6.66 -3.24
N VAL A 230 -7.15 -5.51 -2.58
CA VAL A 230 -7.47 -5.34 -1.16
C VAL A 230 -8.68 -4.43 -0.97
N THR A 231 -9.65 -4.91 -0.20
CA THR A 231 -10.73 -4.09 0.38
C THR A 231 -10.51 -3.96 1.88
N LEU A 232 -10.40 -2.73 2.38
CA LEU A 232 -10.24 -2.39 3.79
C LEU A 232 -11.53 -1.75 4.30
N VAL A 233 -12.27 -2.46 5.17
CA VAL A 233 -13.41 -1.91 5.92
C VAL A 233 -12.88 -1.37 7.24
N THR A 234 -12.97 -0.07 7.47
CA THR A 234 -12.32 0.54 8.62
C THR A 234 -13.22 1.47 9.41
N GLY A 235 -13.20 1.30 10.73
CA GLY A 235 -13.69 2.29 11.66
C GLY A 235 -12.79 3.54 11.71
N PRO A 236 -13.18 4.59 12.45
CA PRO A 236 -12.44 5.84 12.48
C PRO A 236 -11.03 5.67 13.06
N THR A 237 -10.02 6.06 12.29
CA THR A 237 -8.60 6.07 12.69
C THR A 237 -7.96 7.40 12.32
N ALA A 238 -6.80 7.72 12.96
CA ALA A 238 -6.01 8.90 12.62
C ALA A 238 -4.91 8.62 11.59
N ILE A 239 -4.75 7.36 11.14
CA ILE A 239 -3.72 6.98 10.17
C ILE A 239 -4.27 7.01 8.75
N PRO A 240 -3.49 7.48 7.76
CA PRO A 240 -3.92 7.48 6.38
C PRO A 240 -4.07 6.05 5.85
N ALA A 241 -5.06 5.84 5.00
CA ALA A 241 -5.24 4.55 4.34
C ALA A 241 -4.05 4.25 3.40
N PRO A 242 -3.66 2.97 3.27
CA PRO A 242 -2.65 2.58 2.30
C PRO A 242 -3.07 2.93 0.87
N ALA A 243 -2.11 3.37 0.05
CA ALA A 243 -2.36 3.59 -1.36
C ALA A 243 -2.79 2.28 -2.06
N PHE A 244 -3.55 2.40 -3.14
CA PHE A 244 -4.01 1.27 -3.98
C PHE A 244 -4.92 0.25 -3.28
N VAL A 245 -5.55 0.64 -2.17
CA VAL A 245 -6.49 -0.18 -1.41
C VAL A 245 -7.89 0.44 -1.53
N LYS A 246 -8.90 -0.37 -1.83
CA LYS A 246 -10.31 0.05 -1.76
C LYS A 246 -10.69 0.22 -0.29
N VAL A 247 -11.07 1.44 0.11
CA VAL A 247 -11.42 1.74 1.51
C VAL A 247 -12.92 1.96 1.64
N ILE A 248 -13.53 1.27 2.62
CA ILE A 248 -14.92 1.45 3.02
C ILE A 248 -14.89 1.95 4.47
N ASN A 249 -15.20 3.22 4.65
CA ASN A 249 -15.28 3.83 5.97
C ASN A 249 -16.63 3.54 6.61
N ILE A 250 -16.60 3.12 7.87
CA ILE A 250 -17.78 2.85 8.69
C ILE A 250 -17.62 3.54 10.07
N SER A 251 -18.68 3.61 10.81
CA SER A 251 -18.69 4.11 12.17
C SER A 251 -19.07 3.04 13.19
N SER A 252 -20.21 2.38 13.03
CA SER A 252 -20.78 1.45 13.99
C SER A 252 -20.47 -0.03 13.68
N ALA A 253 -20.69 -0.91 14.65
CA ALA A 253 -20.61 -2.36 14.48
C ALA A 253 -21.60 -2.86 13.42
N GLN A 254 -22.79 -2.25 13.35
CA GLN A 254 -23.81 -2.61 12.36
C GLN A 254 -23.34 -2.25 10.94
N GLU A 255 -22.82 -1.06 10.73
CA GLU A 255 -22.27 -0.64 9.43
C GLU A 255 -21.07 -1.52 9.01
N MET A 256 -20.21 -1.90 9.96
CA MET A 256 -19.11 -2.84 9.67
C MET A 256 -19.64 -4.21 9.26
N PHE A 257 -20.66 -4.73 9.93
CA PHE A 257 -21.30 -5.99 9.56
C PHE A 257 -21.87 -5.94 8.14
N GLU A 258 -22.61 -4.90 7.79
CA GLU A 258 -23.23 -4.73 6.47
C GLU A 258 -22.18 -4.64 5.36
N ALA A 259 -21.12 -3.84 5.57
CA ALA A 259 -20.01 -3.73 4.63
C ALA A 259 -19.28 -5.06 4.44
N VAL A 260 -18.99 -5.78 5.53
CA VAL A 260 -18.33 -7.10 5.48
C VAL A 260 -19.23 -8.13 4.80
N ALA A 261 -20.52 -8.17 5.12
CA ALA A 261 -21.48 -9.11 4.51
C ALA A 261 -21.61 -8.90 2.99
N THR A 262 -21.49 -7.65 2.54
CA THR A 262 -21.51 -7.30 1.11
C THR A 262 -20.24 -7.74 0.37
N GLU A 263 -19.06 -7.54 0.96
CA GLU A 263 -17.78 -7.79 0.29
C GLU A 263 -17.30 -9.25 0.46
N ALA A 264 -17.65 -9.92 1.56
CA ALA A 264 -17.18 -11.27 1.91
C ALA A 264 -17.44 -12.34 0.82
N PRO A 265 -18.60 -12.38 0.12
CA PRO A 265 -18.85 -13.41 -0.88
C PRO A 265 -17.84 -13.44 -2.01
N THR A 266 -17.15 -12.33 -2.28
CA THR A 266 -16.17 -12.22 -3.36
C THR A 266 -14.73 -12.37 -2.90
N ALA A 267 -14.45 -12.30 -1.59
CA ALA A 267 -13.10 -12.37 -1.04
C ALA A 267 -12.58 -13.80 -1.00
N ASP A 268 -11.28 -13.98 -1.29
CA ASP A 268 -10.58 -15.26 -1.19
C ASP A 268 -9.97 -15.46 0.21
N LEU A 269 -9.55 -14.36 0.83
CA LEU A 269 -9.01 -14.31 2.18
C LEU A 269 -9.69 -13.17 2.95
N ILE A 270 -10.18 -13.47 4.15
CA ILE A 270 -10.79 -12.49 5.05
C ILE A 270 -9.99 -12.42 6.34
N ILE A 271 -9.56 -11.22 6.73
CA ILE A 271 -8.82 -10.98 7.98
C ILE A 271 -9.58 -9.97 8.83
N LYS A 272 -10.22 -10.47 9.90
CA LYS A 272 -10.99 -9.65 10.83
C LYS A 272 -10.09 -9.12 11.94
N ALA A 273 -9.45 -7.94 11.73
CA ALA A 273 -8.55 -7.31 12.69
C ALA A 273 -9.15 -6.09 13.41
N ALA A 274 -10.37 -5.69 13.07
CA ALA A 274 -11.09 -4.59 13.72
C ALA A 274 -11.45 -4.92 15.18
N ALA A 275 -11.42 -3.92 16.04
CA ALA A 275 -11.93 -3.98 17.40
C ALA A 275 -13.40 -3.54 17.41
N VAL A 276 -14.29 -4.46 17.09
CA VAL A 276 -15.75 -4.25 17.06
C VAL A 276 -16.28 -4.30 18.49
N ALA A 277 -17.16 -3.37 18.83
CA ALA A 277 -17.83 -3.39 20.11
C ALA A 277 -18.82 -4.56 20.20
N ASP A 278 -18.78 -5.32 21.29
CA ASP A 278 -19.71 -6.45 21.55
C ASP A 278 -21.09 -5.97 21.95
N TYR A 279 -21.21 -4.71 22.37
CA TYR A 279 -22.46 -4.07 22.82
C TYR A 279 -22.62 -2.69 22.22
N THR A 280 -23.87 -2.35 21.90
CA THR A 280 -24.28 -1.01 21.43
C THR A 280 -25.47 -0.52 22.29
N PRO A 281 -25.68 0.79 22.45
CA PRO A 281 -26.86 1.31 23.16
C PRO A 281 -28.17 0.82 22.56
N CYS A 282 -29.15 0.47 23.41
CA CYS A 282 -30.47 0.07 22.93
C CYS A 282 -31.17 1.22 22.18
N HIS A 283 -30.94 2.45 22.62
CA HIS A 283 -31.48 3.68 22.05
C HIS A 283 -30.39 4.76 21.96
N VAL A 284 -30.34 5.44 20.85
CA VAL A 284 -29.49 6.61 20.64
C VAL A 284 -30.34 7.83 20.85
N ALA A 285 -29.92 8.75 21.73
CA ALA A 285 -30.66 9.98 21.98
C ALA A 285 -30.53 10.95 20.80
N ASP A 286 -31.65 11.54 20.36
CA ASP A 286 -31.67 12.52 19.26
C ASP A 286 -30.93 13.83 19.59
N HIS A 287 -30.83 14.12 20.88
CA HIS A 287 -30.19 15.32 21.40
C HIS A 287 -29.11 14.96 22.43
N LYS A 288 -28.10 15.83 22.54
CA LYS A 288 -27.07 15.67 23.56
C LYS A 288 -27.71 15.52 24.96
N MET A 289 -27.48 14.39 25.62
CA MET A 289 -27.96 14.12 26.97
C MET A 289 -27.42 15.15 27.94
N LYS A 290 -28.31 15.85 28.64
CA LYS A 290 -27.93 16.86 29.65
C LYS A 290 -27.52 16.16 30.97
N LYS A 291 -26.61 16.78 31.70
CA LYS A 291 -26.26 16.34 33.05
C LYS A 291 -27.51 16.41 33.96
N SER A 292 -27.77 15.36 34.71
CA SER A 292 -28.77 15.29 35.79
C SER A 292 -28.05 15.21 37.13
N ASP A 293 -28.80 15.40 38.20
CA ASP A 293 -28.28 15.27 39.56
C ASP A 293 -28.22 13.79 40.04
N THR A 294 -28.63 12.86 39.18
CA THR A 294 -28.62 11.43 39.45
C THR A 294 -27.67 10.70 38.52
N ASP A 295 -27.20 9.51 38.91
CA ASP A 295 -26.41 8.63 38.09
C ASP A 295 -27.18 8.19 36.81
N LEU A 296 -26.45 8.10 35.71
CA LEU A 296 -26.99 7.68 34.42
C LEU A 296 -26.70 6.23 34.16
N SER A 297 -27.73 5.41 33.93
CA SER A 297 -27.60 4.03 33.43
C SER A 297 -28.00 3.96 31.97
N ILE A 298 -27.16 3.33 31.15
CA ILE A 298 -27.36 3.17 29.70
C ILE A 298 -27.60 1.69 29.41
N PRO A 299 -28.81 1.29 28.97
CA PRO A 299 -29.08 -0.06 28.58
C PRO A 299 -28.38 -0.39 27.25
N LEU A 300 -27.65 -1.51 27.23
CA LEU A 300 -26.91 -1.99 26.08
C LEU A 300 -27.52 -3.27 25.54
N LYS A 301 -27.49 -3.49 24.23
CA LYS A 301 -27.80 -4.73 23.52
C LYS A 301 -26.57 -5.28 22.81
N ARG A 302 -26.54 -6.59 22.58
CA ARG A 302 -25.47 -7.24 21.82
C ARG A 302 -25.44 -6.79 20.38
N THR A 303 -24.26 -6.64 19.83
CA THR A 303 -24.01 -6.45 18.40
C THR A 303 -23.95 -7.80 17.66
N VAL A 304 -23.93 -7.77 16.34
CA VAL A 304 -23.78 -8.97 15.51
C VAL A 304 -22.34 -9.47 15.61
N ASP A 305 -22.18 -10.79 15.83
CA ASP A 305 -20.87 -11.42 15.83
C ASP A 305 -20.42 -11.68 14.38
N ILE A 306 -19.67 -10.73 13.82
CA ILE A 306 -19.20 -10.74 12.44
C ILE A 306 -18.36 -11.98 12.12
N LEU A 307 -17.48 -12.40 13.06
CA LEU A 307 -16.61 -13.56 12.82
C LEU A 307 -17.41 -14.87 12.76
N LYS A 308 -18.41 -15.01 13.61
CA LYS A 308 -19.33 -16.15 13.59
C LYS A 308 -20.13 -16.17 12.29
N TYR A 309 -20.69 -15.01 11.89
CA TYR A 309 -21.40 -14.87 10.62
C TYR A 309 -20.56 -15.31 9.42
N LEU A 310 -19.28 -14.87 9.37
CA LEU A 310 -18.35 -15.23 8.29
C LEU A 310 -18.11 -16.74 8.23
N GLY A 311 -17.88 -17.39 9.38
CA GLY A 311 -17.69 -18.85 9.44
C GLY A 311 -18.91 -19.65 9.00
N GLU A 312 -20.13 -19.19 9.36
CA GLU A 312 -21.39 -19.84 9.00
C GLU A 312 -21.78 -19.63 7.52
N ASN A 313 -21.30 -18.56 6.88
CA ASN A 313 -21.66 -18.18 5.51
C ASN A 313 -20.45 -18.23 4.54
N ARG A 314 -19.39 -18.95 4.90
CA ARG A 314 -18.18 -19.06 4.07
C ARG A 314 -18.44 -19.84 2.77
N ARG A 315 -17.81 -19.41 1.68
CA ARG A 315 -17.74 -20.21 0.46
C ARG A 315 -16.60 -21.22 0.50
N GLU A 316 -16.69 -22.25 -0.32
CA GLU A 316 -15.62 -23.25 -0.49
C GLU A 316 -14.30 -22.57 -0.92
N GLY A 317 -13.19 -22.98 -0.30
CA GLY A 317 -11.86 -22.44 -0.57
C GLY A 317 -11.61 -21.02 -0.02
N GLN A 318 -12.54 -20.43 0.73
CA GLN A 318 -12.35 -19.15 1.39
C GLN A 318 -11.64 -19.32 2.72
N ILE A 319 -10.58 -18.54 2.94
CA ILE A 319 -9.81 -18.55 4.19
C ILE A 319 -10.26 -17.41 5.08
N ILE A 320 -10.53 -17.70 6.35
CA ILE A 320 -11.01 -16.72 7.34
C ILE A 320 -10.08 -16.69 8.54
N CYS A 321 -9.50 -15.52 8.81
CA CYS A 321 -8.62 -15.26 9.93
C CYS A 321 -9.26 -14.27 10.90
N GLY A 322 -9.35 -14.61 12.18
CA GLY A 322 -9.82 -13.73 13.24
C GLY A 322 -8.70 -13.25 14.14
N PHE A 323 -8.91 -12.13 14.82
CA PHE A 323 -8.05 -11.68 15.92
C PHE A 323 -8.70 -11.97 17.26
N SER A 324 -7.87 -12.37 18.22
CA SER A 324 -8.27 -12.58 19.61
C SER A 324 -7.35 -11.78 20.52
N MET A 325 -7.92 -11.19 21.54
CA MET A 325 -7.20 -10.46 22.56
C MET A 325 -7.57 -11.09 23.90
N GLU A 326 -6.62 -11.78 24.49
CA GLU A 326 -6.83 -12.55 25.72
C GLU A 326 -5.84 -12.10 26.80
N THR A 327 -6.30 -12.05 28.01
CA THR A 327 -5.49 -11.74 29.20
C THR A 327 -5.14 -12.99 30.01
N GLU A 328 -5.91 -14.09 29.83
CA GLU A 328 -5.77 -15.35 30.52
C GLU A 328 -6.14 -16.51 29.60
N ASN A 329 -5.50 -17.68 29.80
CA ASN A 329 -5.75 -18.93 29.08
C ASN A 329 -5.82 -18.75 27.54
N MET A 330 -4.90 -17.92 27.00
CA MET A 330 -4.93 -17.46 25.60
C MET A 330 -5.08 -18.60 24.59
N LEU A 331 -4.29 -19.68 24.74
CA LEU A 331 -4.30 -20.80 23.77
C LEU A 331 -5.63 -21.56 23.79
N GLU A 332 -6.16 -21.90 24.99
CA GLU A 332 -7.41 -22.63 25.12
C GLU A 332 -8.60 -21.82 24.60
N ASN A 333 -8.68 -20.54 25.01
CA ASN A 333 -9.72 -19.63 24.56
C ASN A 333 -9.70 -19.41 23.04
N SER A 334 -8.50 -19.26 22.47
CA SER A 334 -8.34 -19.03 21.02
C SER A 334 -8.67 -20.29 20.20
N ARG A 335 -8.27 -21.49 20.65
CA ARG A 335 -8.69 -22.76 20.03
C ARG A 335 -10.20 -22.97 20.10
N SER A 336 -10.81 -22.66 21.25
CA SER A 336 -12.27 -22.70 21.37
C SER A 336 -12.97 -21.73 20.41
N LYS A 337 -12.41 -20.53 20.22
CA LYS A 337 -12.91 -19.55 19.24
C LYS A 337 -12.78 -20.06 17.80
N LEU A 338 -11.64 -20.66 17.44
CA LEU A 338 -11.40 -21.21 16.10
C LEU A 338 -12.51 -22.20 15.72
N THR A 339 -12.78 -23.18 16.58
CA THR A 339 -13.80 -24.20 16.33
C THR A 339 -15.21 -23.62 16.38
N LYS A 340 -15.56 -22.82 17.41
CA LYS A 340 -16.91 -22.26 17.59
C LYS A 340 -17.30 -21.26 16.51
N LYS A 341 -16.32 -20.56 15.91
CA LYS A 341 -16.56 -19.58 14.84
C LYS A 341 -16.41 -20.17 13.43
N GLY A 342 -15.89 -21.40 13.31
CA GLY A 342 -15.67 -22.04 12.00
C GLY A 342 -14.67 -21.32 11.13
N VAL A 343 -13.56 -20.84 11.71
CA VAL A 343 -12.50 -20.09 11.02
C VAL A 343 -11.20 -20.89 10.95
N ASP A 344 -10.29 -20.53 10.06
CA ASP A 344 -9.10 -21.30 9.76
C ASP A 344 -7.90 -20.90 10.63
N MET A 345 -7.84 -19.62 11.04
CA MET A 345 -6.76 -19.11 11.89
C MET A 345 -7.25 -18.05 12.88
N ILE A 346 -6.68 -18.09 14.07
CA ILE A 346 -6.81 -17.02 15.08
C ILE A 346 -5.43 -16.42 15.33
N CYS A 347 -5.33 -15.11 15.19
CA CYS A 347 -4.17 -14.30 15.57
C CYS A 347 -4.38 -13.82 17.01
N ALA A 348 -3.77 -14.48 17.97
CA ALA A 348 -3.93 -14.16 19.40
C ALA A 348 -2.87 -13.14 19.83
N ASN A 349 -3.31 -12.02 20.38
CA ASN A 349 -2.46 -10.94 20.90
C ASN A 349 -2.39 -11.02 22.42
N ASN A 350 -1.18 -11.04 22.99
CA ASN A 350 -0.95 -11.01 24.43
C ASN A 350 -0.73 -9.58 24.93
N LEU A 351 -1.70 -9.02 25.64
CA LEU A 351 -1.61 -7.66 26.16
C LEU A 351 -0.64 -7.50 27.35
N LYS A 352 -0.19 -8.59 27.96
CA LYS A 352 0.73 -8.55 29.11
C LYS A 352 2.19 -8.37 28.70
N GLU A 353 2.52 -8.53 27.41
CA GLU A 353 3.89 -8.40 26.92
C GLU A 353 4.24 -6.95 26.61
N ALA A 354 5.38 -6.50 27.15
CA ALA A 354 5.90 -5.15 26.86
C ALA A 354 6.21 -5.02 25.36
N GLY A 355 5.73 -3.93 24.72
CA GLY A 355 5.89 -3.71 23.29
C GLY A 355 4.79 -4.34 22.42
N ALA A 356 3.82 -5.07 23.01
CA ALA A 356 2.61 -5.50 22.31
C ALA A 356 1.42 -4.63 22.70
N GLY A 357 0.55 -4.30 21.72
CA GLY A 357 -0.67 -3.54 22.01
C GLY A 357 -1.12 -2.60 20.91
N PHE A 358 -2.15 -1.80 21.18
CA PHE A 358 -2.83 -0.97 20.17
C PHE A 358 -2.01 0.22 19.67
N GLY A 359 -1.31 0.93 20.56
CA GLY A 359 -0.68 2.22 20.27
C GLY A 359 0.74 2.12 19.70
N VAL A 360 1.45 1.02 19.93
CA VAL A 360 2.85 0.80 19.54
C VAL A 360 2.99 0.30 18.09
N ASP A 361 4.20 0.40 17.54
CA ASP A 361 4.49 -0.04 16.15
C ASP A 361 4.99 -1.49 16.08
N THR A 362 5.20 -2.12 17.22
CA THR A 362 5.57 -3.53 17.37
C THR A 362 4.39 -4.38 17.85
N ASN A 363 4.50 -5.69 17.70
CA ASN A 363 3.55 -6.65 18.28
C ASN A 363 4.20 -8.01 18.54
N VAL A 364 3.56 -8.80 19.43
CA VAL A 364 3.82 -10.22 19.68
C VAL A 364 2.51 -10.95 19.46
N ILE A 365 2.48 -11.83 18.45
CA ILE A 365 1.27 -12.56 18.07
C ILE A 365 1.54 -14.07 18.06
N THR A 366 0.58 -14.84 18.54
CA THR A 366 0.55 -16.28 18.33
C THR A 366 -0.46 -16.62 17.24
N LEU A 367 0.00 -17.26 16.18
CA LEU A 367 -0.84 -17.77 15.09
C LEU A 367 -1.32 -19.17 15.47
N ILE A 368 -2.64 -19.37 15.53
CA ILE A 368 -3.27 -20.62 15.97
C ILE A 368 -4.17 -21.12 14.83
N THR A 369 -3.87 -22.30 14.33
CA THR A 369 -4.68 -23.05 13.37
C THR A 369 -5.21 -24.33 14.01
N ALA A 370 -5.94 -25.16 13.28
CA ALA A 370 -6.41 -26.45 13.79
C ALA A 370 -5.24 -27.34 14.22
N ASP A 371 -4.17 -27.37 13.40
CA ASP A 371 -3.07 -28.33 13.51
C ASP A 371 -1.79 -27.74 14.10
N ASP A 372 -1.68 -26.38 14.18
CA ASP A 372 -0.41 -25.74 14.53
C ASP A 372 -0.58 -24.51 15.42
N VAL A 373 0.44 -24.23 16.23
CA VAL A 373 0.55 -23.03 17.06
C VAL A 373 1.94 -22.44 16.87
N CYS A 374 2.02 -21.28 16.25
CA CYS A 374 3.26 -20.58 15.97
C CYS A 374 3.31 -19.25 16.73
N GLN A 375 4.19 -19.12 17.71
CA GLN A 375 4.43 -17.86 18.40
C GLN A 375 5.47 -17.05 17.65
N LEU A 376 5.10 -15.84 17.21
CA LEU A 376 6.02 -14.89 16.60
C LEU A 376 6.78 -14.13 17.69
N PRO A 377 8.07 -13.82 17.48
CA PRO A 377 8.82 -12.96 18.40
C PRO A 377 8.29 -11.50 18.33
N LEU A 378 8.78 -10.64 19.23
CA LEU A 378 8.52 -9.19 19.12
C LEU A 378 9.11 -8.67 17.80
N MET A 379 8.27 -8.18 16.93
CA MET A 379 8.67 -7.62 15.63
C MET A 379 7.76 -6.46 15.23
N SER A 380 8.11 -5.75 14.14
CA SER A 380 7.28 -4.68 13.63
C SER A 380 5.90 -5.19 13.18
N LYS A 381 4.87 -4.34 13.23
CA LYS A 381 3.54 -4.69 12.72
C LYS A 381 3.56 -5.01 11.22
N GLU A 382 4.50 -4.46 10.46
CA GLU A 382 4.70 -4.79 9.05
C GLU A 382 5.21 -6.23 8.88
N ASP A 383 6.17 -6.66 9.69
CA ASP A 383 6.69 -8.04 9.65
C ASP A 383 5.66 -9.05 10.18
N VAL A 384 4.92 -8.69 11.23
CA VAL A 384 3.78 -9.49 11.72
C VAL A 384 2.73 -9.66 10.63
N ALA A 385 2.40 -8.60 9.89
CA ALA A 385 1.44 -8.66 8.79
C ALA A 385 1.89 -9.62 7.69
N ASP A 386 3.16 -9.58 7.30
CA ASP A 386 3.73 -10.52 6.33
C ASP A 386 3.66 -11.98 6.85
N ALA A 387 3.98 -12.23 8.12
CA ALA A 387 3.91 -13.56 8.73
C ALA A 387 2.46 -14.11 8.76
N ILE A 388 1.48 -13.26 9.11
CA ILE A 388 0.05 -13.61 9.08
C ILE A 388 -0.37 -14.02 7.67
N LEU A 389 -0.05 -13.21 6.66
CA LEU A 389 -0.41 -13.50 5.27
C LEU A 389 0.30 -14.76 4.77
N THR A 390 1.58 -14.94 5.09
CA THR A 390 2.34 -16.15 4.71
C THR A 390 1.72 -17.41 5.32
N LYS A 391 1.30 -17.38 6.59
CA LYS A 391 0.61 -18.50 7.21
C LYS A 391 -0.77 -18.74 6.59
N ALA A 392 -1.52 -17.67 6.33
CA ALA A 392 -2.87 -17.76 5.77
C ALA A 392 -2.91 -18.41 4.37
N ILE A 393 -1.94 -18.12 3.50
CA ILE A 393 -1.90 -18.73 2.15
C ILE A 393 -1.47 -20.20 2.14
N GLN A 394 -1.02 -20.74 3.28
CA GLN A 394 -0.65 -22.15 3.43
C GLN A 394 -1.83 -23.03 3.87
N LEU A 395 -2.96 -22.42 4.21
CA LEU A 395 -4.19 -23.07 4.65
C LEU A 395 -5.10 -23.40 3.47
#